data_d71b8dd66c18821d2eb47ddb6e7f21e0
#
_entry.id   d71b8dd66c18821d2eb47ddb6e7f21e0
#
_cell.length_a   1.000
_cell.length_b   1.000
_cell.length_c   1.000
_cell.angle_alpha   90.00
_cell.angle_beta   90.00
_cell.angle_gamma   90.00
#
_symmetry.space_group_name_H-M   'P 1'
#
loop_
_entity.id
_entity.type
_entity.pdbx_description
1 polymer ?
#
loop_
_entity_poly.entity_id
_entity_poly.type
_entity_poly.pdbx_seq_one_letter_code
_entity_poly.pdbx_strand_id
1 'polypeptide(L)'
;FYETGKVKKNPLSQADVDIIVDLLRKVQPHQIYAAGDLADPHGTHGVCLDAILRAYNIIDRDEWFKDCNTWWYRGAWMEWEVEKVDMAGPISPAELSIKRKAIYKHGSQNNGPAFPGDDPREFWQRAEDRNRNTADLYNRLGMAEYEAMEVFTRYKHDHGDSLK
;
A
#
# COMPACT_ATOMS: atom_id res chain seq x y z
N PHE A 1 7.08 20.19 -9.67
CA PHE A 1 7.25 21.11 -8.52
C PHE A 1 8.70 21.57 -8.41
N TYR A 2 9.66 20.66 -8.41
CA TYR A 2 11.08 20.98 -8.18
C TYR A 2 11.67 21.90 -9.26
N GLU A 3 11.18 21.84 -10.49
CA GLU A 3 11.64 22.67 -11.60
C GLU A 3 10.89 24.02 -11.69
N THR A 4 9.62 24.05 -11.32
CA THR A 4 8.75 25.21 -11.59
C THR A 4 8.20 25.91 -10.35
N GLY A 5 8.38 25.33 -9.16
CA GLY A 5 7.78 25.80 -7.90
C GLY A 5 6.25 25.68 -7.85
N LYS A 6 5.61 25.10 -8.88
CA LYS A 6 4.16 24.98 -8.99
C LYS A 6 3.74 23.53 -8.88
N VAL A 7 2.79 23.24 -8.00
CA VAL A 7 2.13 21.94 -7.94
C VAL A 7 1.08 21.88 -9.05
N LYS A 8 1.39 21.18 -10.14
CA LYS A 8 0.43 20.88 -11.19
C LYS A 8 0.22 19.38 -11.23
N LYS A 9 -0.94 18.92 -10.75
CA LYS A 9 -1.35 17.52 -10.94
C LYS A 9 -1.90 17.39 -12.36
N ASN A 10 -1.23 16.61 -13.18
CA ASN A 10 -1.78 16.21 -14.47
C ASN A 10 -2.74 15.04 -14.25
N PRO A 11 -3.84 14.93 -15.02
CA PRO A 11 -4.69 13.73 -14.98
C PRO A 11 -3.88 12.49 -15.39
N LEU A 12 -4.28 11.35 -14.85
CA LEU A 12 -3.71 10.06 -15.25
C LEU A 12 -3.91 9.87 -16.77
N SER A 13 -2.82 9.58 -17.46
CA SER A 13 -2.80 9.35 -18.90
C SER A 13 -2.57 7.89 -19.25
N GLN A 14 -2.83 7.51 -20.51
CA GLN A 14 -2.50 6.16 -20.98
C GLN A 14 -0.99 5.88 -20.90
N ALA A 15 -0.16 6.88 -21.16
CA ALA A 15 1.29 6.73 -21.06
C ALA A 15 1.77 6.33 -19.66
N ASP A 16 1.11 6.81 -18.60
CA ASP A 16 1.41 6.41 -17.22
C ASP A 16 1.06 4.94 -16.98
N VAL A 17 -0.06 4.49 -17.52
CA VAL A 17 -0.50 3.09 -17.46
C VAL A 17 0.44 2.19 -18.24
N ASP A 18 0.86 2.60 -19.44
CA ASP A 18 1.78 1.84 -20.30
C ASP A 18 3.14 1.59 -19.61
N ILE A 19 3.65 2.57 -18.85
CA ILE A 19 4.87 2.39 -18.05
C ILE A 19 4.71 1.24 -17.04
N ILE A 20 3.56 1.15 -16.38
CA ILE A 20 3.29 0.07 -15.41
C ILE A 20 3.16 -1.28 -16.13
N VAL A 21 2.45 -1.31 -17.26
CA VAL A 21 2.30 -2.52 -18.08
C VAL A 21 3.66 -3.06 -18.53
N ASP A 22 4.50 -2.18 -19.08
CA ASP A 22 5.84 -2.56 -19.55
C ASP A 22 6.72 -3.07 -18.41
N LEU A 23 6.67 -2.40 -17.24
CA LEU A 23 7.40 -2.84 -16.06
C LEU A 23 6.93 -4.22 -15.60
N LEU A 24 5.64 -4.44 -15.49
CA LEU A 24 5.06 -5.71 -15.04
C LEU A 24 5.37 -6.85 -16.02
N ARG A 25 5.27 -6.62 -17.33
CA ARG A 25 5.64 -7.61 -18.37
C ARG A 25 7.13 -7.93 -18.37
N LYS A 26 7.96 -6.95 -18.08
CA LYS A 26 9.42 -7.13 -17.97
C LYS A 26 9.81 -7.94 -16.74
N VAL A 27 9.18 -7.69 -15.60
CA VAL A 27 9.54 -8.30 -14.30
C VAL A 27 8.83 -9.64 -14.10
N GLN A 28 7.56 -9.77 -14.55
CA GLN A 28 6.68 -10.91 -14.31
C GLN A 28 6.70 -11.38 -12.85
N PRO A 29 6.33 -10.51 -11.90
CA PRO A 29 6.45 -10.82 -10.49
C PRO A 29 5.44 -11.90 -10.07
N HIS A 30 5.82 -12.75 -9.10
CA HIS A 30 4.89 -13.69 -8.47
C HIS A 30 3.97 -13.02 -7.46
N GLN A 31 4.40 -11.87 -6.91
CA GLN A 31 3.64 -11.11 -5.95
C GLN A 31 3.80 -9.61 -6.19
N ILE A 32 2.69 -8.89 -6.08
CA ILE A 32 2.65 -7.43 -6.16
C ILE A 32 2.08 -6.91 -4.84
N TYR A 33 2.77 -5.95 -4.23
CA TYR A 33 2.30 -5.24 -3.06
C TYR A 33 2.04 -3.79 -3.42
N ALA A 34 0.81 -3.33 -3.24
CA ALA A 34 0.43 -1.97 -3.57
C ALA A 34 -0.44 -1.33 -2.48
N ALA A 35 -0.38 -0.01 -2.41
CA ALA A 35 -1.21 0.75 -1.49
C ALA A 35 -2.68 0.68 -1.92
N GLY A 36 -3.49 -0.02 -1.12
CA GLY A 36 -4.95 -0.12 -1.29
C GLY A 36 -5.72 0.94 -0.50
N ASP A 37 -5.03 1.97 0.00
CA ASP A 37 -5.62 2.99 0.83
C ASP A 37 -6.30 4.07 -0.01
N LEU A 38 -7.62 4.11 0.07
CA LEU A 38 -8.45 5.15 -0.55
C LEU A 38 -8.69 6.35 0.39
N ALA A 39 -8.25 6.28 1.64
CA ALA A 39 -8.39 7.34 2.63
C ALA A 39 -7.29 8.42 2.52
N ASP A 40 -6.50 8.40 1.46
CA ASP A 40 -5.47 9.41 1.19
C ASP A 40 -6.11 10.78 0.95
N PRO A 41 -5.91 11.76 1.84
CA PRO A 41 -6.51 13.09 1.72
C PRO A 41 -5.95 13.87 0.51
N HIS A 42 -4.81 13.48 -0.03
CA HIS A 42 -4.18 14.11 -1.18
C HIS A 42 -4.58 13.47 -2.52
N GLY A 43 -5.23 12.31 -2.48
CA GLY A 43 -5.70 11.55 -3.64
C GLY A 43 -4.58 10.94 -4.49
N THR A 44 -3.31 11.06 -4.09
CA THR A 44 -2.17 10.54 -4.87
C THR A 44 -2.15 9.02 -4.88
N HIS A 45 -2.38 8.38 -3.74
CA HIS A 45 -2.44 6.92 -3.63
C HIS A 45 -3.60 6.36 -4.47
N GLY A 46 -4.76 7.03 -4.45
CA GLY A 46 -5.91 6.65 -5.28
C GLY A 46 -5.61 6.70 -6.78
N VAL A 47 -4.91 7.73 -7.24
CA VAL A 47 -4.49 7.84 -8.66
C VAL A 47 -3.49 6.75 -9.03
N CYS A 48 -2.53 6.44 -8.16
CA CYS A 48 -1.59 5.35 -8.38
C CYS A 48 -2.29 3.99 -8.43
N LEU A 49 -3.27 3.76 -7.54
CA LEU A 49 -4.06 2.54 -7.54
C LEU A 49 -4.90 2.41 -8.82
N ASP A 50 -5.53 3.49 -9.28
CA ASP A 50 -6.28 3.50 -10.55
C ASP A 50 -5.36 3.14 -11.74
N ALA A 51 -4.14 3.68 -11.78
CA ALA A 51 -3.16 3.33 -12.80
C ALA A 51 -2.79 1.84 -12.78
N ILE A 52 -2.59 1.26 -11.59
CA ILE A 52 -2.31 -0.17 -11.40
C ILE A 52 -3.49 -1.02 -11.88
N LEU A 53 -4.71 -0.68 -11.48
CA LEU A 53 -5.91 -1.41 -11.88
C LEU A 53 -6.15 -1.37 -13.40
N ARG A 54 -5.91 -0.22 -14.04
CA ARG A 54 -5.96 -0.11 -15.51
C ARG A 54 -4.88 -0.97 -16.18
N ALA A 55 -3.67 -1.00 -15.62
CA ALA A 55 -2.61 -1.87 -16.12
C ALA A 55 -3.01 -3.35 -15.99
N TYR A 56 -3.62 -3.76 -14.89
CA TYR A 56 -4.11 -5.13 -14.69
C TYR A 56 -5.14 -5.53 -15.75
N ASN A 57 -6.07 -4.65 -16.10
CA ASN A 57 -7.04 -4.91 -17.18
C ASN A 57 -6.38 -5.17 -18.54
N ILE A 58 -5.19 -4.58 -18.78
CA ILE A 58 -4.43 -4.79 -20.01
C ILE A 58 -3.69 -6.13 -20.01
N ILE A 59 -3.11 -6.50 -18.86
CA ILE A 59 -2.29 -7.72 -18.72
C ILE A 59 -3.09 -8.92 -18.23
N ASP A 60 -4.38 -8.82 -18.05
CA ASP A 60 -5.27 -9.88 -17.53
C ASP A 60 -5.16 -11.20 -18.32
N ARG A 61 -4.85 -11.10 -19.63
CA ARG A 61 -4.66 -12.26 -20.51
C ARG A 61 -3.23 -12.79 -20.58
N ASP A 62 -2.29 -12.13 -19.93
CA ASP A 62 -0.91 -12.56 -19.89
C ASP A 62 -0.80 -13.82 -18.99
N GLU A 63 -0.25 -14.93 -19.50
CA GLU A 63 -0.22 -16.22 -18.77
C GLU A 63 0.42 -16.15 -17.40
N TRP A 64 1.55 -15.42 -17.28
CA TRP A 64 2.25 -15.24 -16.01
C TRP A 64 1.41 -14.52 -14.94
N PHE A 65 0.48 -13.65 -15.37
CA PHE A 65 -0.32 -12.84 -14.45
C PHE A 65 -1.41 -13.65 -13.73
N LYS A 66 -1.82 -14.78 -14.29
CA LYS A 66 -2.80 -15.70 -13.67
C LYS A 66 -2.29 -16.27 -12.34
N ASP A 67 -0.99 -16.48 -12.23
CA ASP A 67 -0.34 -16.98 -11.01
C ASP A 67 0.20 -15.88 -10.10
N CYS A 68 0.05 -14.61 -10.48
CA CYS A 68 0.50 -13.48 -9.70
C CYS A 68 -0.49 -13.15 -8.58
N ASN A 69 -0.01 -13.07 -7.35
CA ASN A 69 -0.83 -12.63 -6.22
C ASN A 69 -0.63 -11.13 -5.98
N THR A 70 -1.72 -10.40 -5.85
CA THR A 70 -1.68 -8.98 -5.49
C THR A 70 -2.23 -8.77 -4.09
N TRP A 71 -1.47 -8.02 -3.29
CA TRP A 71 -1.73 -7.72 -1.90
C TRP A 71 -1.87 -6.22 -1.71
N TRP A 72 -2.99 -5.81 -1.12
CA TRP A 72 -3.22 -4.43 -0.73
C TRP A 72 -2.80 -4.22 0.71
N TYR A 73 -1.93 -3.22 0.95
CA TYR A 73 -1.63 -2.72 2.28
C TYR A 73 -2.28 -1.35 2.50
N ARG A 74 -2.44 -0.97 3.75
CA ARG A 74 -2.88 0.37 4.14
C ARG A 74 -1.69 1.26 4.51
N GLY A 75 -1.87 2.58 4.37
CA GLY A 75 -0.90 3.58 4.83
C GLY A 75 -1.02 3.87 6.34
N ALA A 76 -0.40 4.96 6.78
CA ALA A 76 -0.42 5.38 8.19
C ALA A 76 -1.79 5.93 8.66
N TRP A 77 -2.78 6.03 7.78
CA TRP A 77 -4.05 6.67 8.06
C TRP A 77 -5.07 5.73 8.70
N MET A 78 -5.09 4.48 8.30
CA MET A 78 -6.12 3.52 8.63
C MET A 78 -5.60 2.09 8.50
N GLU A 79 -6.22 1.14 9.18
CA GLU A 79 -5.96 -0.30 8.98
C GLU A 79 -7.18 -0.96 8.35
N TRP A 80 -7.00 -2.19 7.84
CA TRP A 80 -8.09 -3.03 7.37
C TRP A 80 -8.93 -3.53 8.52
N GLU A 81 -10.23 -3.67 8.29
CA GLU A 81 -11.12 -4.41 9.19
C GLU A 81 -10.65 -5.87 9.27
N VAL A 82 -10.68 -6.46 10.47
CA VAL A 82 -10.12 -7.79 10.74
C VAL A 82 -10.68 -8.87 9.81
N GLU A 83 -11.97 -8.78 9.51
CA GLU A 83 -12.66 -9.72 8.62
C GLU A 83 -12.24 -9.63 7.15
N LYS A 84 -11.53 -8.58 6.78
CA LYS A 84 -11.00 -8.37 5.42
C LYS A 84 -9.53 -8.77 5.28
N VAL A 85 -8.89 -9.13 6.37
CA VAL A 85 -7.47 -9.49 6.34
C VAL A 85 -7.29 -10.92 5.83
N ASP A 86 -6.56 -11.06 4.73
CA ASP A 86 -6.21 -12.36 4.14
C ASP A 86 -4.79 -12.83 4.55
N MET A 87 -3.92 -11.89 4.91
CA MET A 87 -2.56 -12.20 5.35
C MET A 87 -2.12 -11.23 6.45
N ALA A 88 -1.53 -11.78 7.51
CA ALA A 88 -0.95 -11.04 8.62
C ALA A 88 0.52 -11.46 8.81
N GLY A 89 1.42 -10.50 8.69
CA GLY A 89 2.87 -10.71 8.84
C GLY A 89 3.37 -10.07 10.14
N PRO A 90 3.92 -10.86 11.09
CA PRO A 90 4.55 -10.31 12.27
C PRO A 90 5.81 -9.52 11.89
N ILE A 91 6.03 -8.42 12.59
CA ILE A 91 7.20 -7.54 12.43
C ILE A 91 7.98 -7.56 13.73
N SER A 92 9.24 -7.98 13.66
CA SER A 92 10.15 -7.93 14.80
C SER A 92 10.57 -6.50 15.16
N PRO A 93 11.05 -6.24 16.39
CA PRO A 93 11.60 -4.95 16.79
C PRO A 93 12.70 -4.43 15.83
N ALA A 94 13.53 -5.35 15.33
CA ALA A 94 14.60 -5.02 14.38
C ALA A 94 14.04 -4.53 13.03
N GLU A 95 13.04 -5.23 12.49
CA GLU A 95 12.37 -4.86 11.24
C GLU A 95 11.59 -3.55 11.39
N LEU A 96 10.94 -3.34 12.54
CA LEU A 96 10.26 -2.07 12.85
C LEU A 96 11.25 -0.89 12.85
N SER A 97 12.45 -1.10 13.41
CA SER A 97 13.53 -0.12 13.36
C SER A 97 14.00 0.15 11.91
N ILE A 98 14.09 -0.88 11.07
CA ILE A 98 14.42 -0.73 9.64
C ILE A 98 13.34 0.07 8.92
N LYS A 99 12.06 -0.24 9.16
CA LYS A 99 10.91 0.51 8.60
C LYS A 99 10.99 1.99 8.97
N ARG A 100 11.25 2.32 10.23
CA ARG A 100 11.44 3.70 10.69
C ARG A 100 12.57 4.40 9.94
N LYS A 101 13.74 3.76 9.83
CA LYS A 101 14.89 4.30 9.10
C LYS A 101 14.57 4.50 7.62
N ALA A 102 13.79 3.62 7.01
CA ALA A 102 13.36 3.76 5.62
C ALA A 102 12.46 4.99 5.43
N ILE A 103 11.52 5.24 6.36
CA ILE A 103 10.67 6.44 6.34
C ILE A 103 11.54 7.71 6.37
N TYR A 104 12.57 7.77 7.22
CA TYR A 104 13.47 8.92 7.28
C TYR A 104 14.28 9.17 6.00
N LYS A 105 14.42 8.17 5.11
CA LYS A 105 15.06 8.37 3.81
C LYS A 105 14.23 9.22 2.84
N HIS A 106 12.93 9.37 3.11
CA HIS A 106 12.05 10.28 2.37
C HIS A 106 12.18 11.72 2.90
N GLY A 107 13.38 12.30 2.80
CA GLY A 107 13.73 13.58 3.40
C GLY A 107 12.81 14.77 3.03
N SER A 108 12.21 14.74 1.82
CA SER A 108 11.24 15.77 1.41
C SER A 108 9.89 15.71 2.16
N GLN A 109 9.63 14.63 2.91
CA GLN A 109 8.39 14.40 3.65
C GLN A 109 8.55 14.51 5.18
N ASN A 110 9.75 14.81 5.65
CA ASN A 110 10.08 14.80 7.09
C ASN A 110 9.84 16.15 7.80
N ASN A 111 9.23 17.13 7.13
CA ASN A 111 9.13 18.49 7.63
C ASN A 111 7.82 18.77 8.39
N GLY A 112 7.55 18.02 9.44
CA GLY A 112 6.44 18.29 10.36
C GLY A 112 5.26 17.33 10.22
N PRO A 113 4.22 17.46 11.08
CA PRO A 113 3.07 16.59 11.07
C PRO A 113 2.30 16.79 9.75
N ALA A 114 2.24 15.71 8.95
CA ALA A 114 1.53 15.69 7.67
C ALA A 114 0.01 15.51 7.86
N PHE A 115 -0.48 15.48 9.11
CA PHE A 115 -1.84 15.06 9.42
C PHE A 115 -2.72 16.26 9.78
N PRO A 116 -3.93 16.34 9.22
CA PRO A 116 -4.91 17.34 9.64
C PRO A 116 -5.38 17.05 11.07
N GLY A 117 -5.64 18.12 11.83
CA GLY A 117 -6.10 18.04 13.21
C GLY A 117 -4.95 18.16 14.22
N ASP A 118 -5.27 17.87 15.50
CA ASP A 118 -4.38 18.04 16.63
C ASP A 118 -3.46 16.81 16.90
N ASP A 119 -3.24 15.95 15.91
CA ASP A 119 -2.35 14.79 16.07
C ASP A 119 -0.89 15.25 15.98
N PRO A 120 -0.14 15.28 17.10
CA PRO A 120 1.23 15.78 17.13
C PRO A 120 2.27 14.77 16.64
N ARG A 121 1.84 13.53 16.28
CA ARG A 121 2.75 12.46 15.91
C ARG A 121 3.37 12.74 14.55
N GLU A 122 4.65 12.40 14.42
CA GLU A 122 5.31 12.33 13.13
C GLU A 122 4.78 11.13 12.31
N PHE A 123 4.99 11.16 11.01
CA PHE A 123 4.50 10.11 10.10
C PHE A 123 4.98 8.71 10.51
N TRP A 124 6.26 8.57 10.90
CA TRP A 124 6.82 7.29 11.32
C TRP A 124 6.17 6.77 12.61
N GLN A 125 5.85 7.67 13.57
CA GLN A 125 5.17 7.30 14.80
C GLN A 125 3.78 6.73 14.52
N ARG A 126 3.05 7.38 13.64
CA ARG A 126 1.73 6.92 13.24
C ARG A 126 1.76 5.57 12.53
N ALA A 127 2.73 5.38 11.61
CA ALA A 127 2.92 4.12 10.91
C ALA A 127 3.30 2.98 11.86
N GLU A 128 4.16 3.26 12.85
CA GLU A 128 4.57 2.29 13.88
C GLU A 128 3.44 1.97 14.84
N ASP A 129 2.72 2.99 15.34
CA ASP A 129 1.55 2.81 16.21
C ASP A 129 0.47 1.97 15.53
N ARG A 130 0.22 2.17 14.24
CA ARG A 130 -0.70 1.33 13.47
C ARG A 130 -0.27 -0.14 13.53
N ASN A 131 0.98 -0.44 13.25
CA ASN A 131 1.47 -1.81 13.28
C ASN A 131 1.39 -2.43 14.69
N ARG A 132 1.68 -1.66 15.75
CA ARG A 132 1.56 -2.12 17.14
C ARG A 132 0.10 -2.36 17.53
N ASN A 133 -0.79 -1.43 17.20
CA ASN A 133 -2.23 -1.56 17.48
C ASN A 133 -2.84 -2.78 16.75
N THR A 134 -2.37 -3.06 15.53
CA THR A 134 -2.77 -4.25 14.80
C THR A 134 -2.33 -5.51 15.54
N ALA A 135 -1.07 -5.59 15.99
CA ALA A 135 -0.59 -6.71 16.79
C ALA A 135 -1.38 -6.88 18.09
N ASP A 136 -1.64 -5.79 18.83
CA ASP A 136 -2.42 -5.82 20.05
C ASP A 136 -3.85 -6.35 19.85
N LEU A 137 -4.44 -6.06 18.69
CA LEU A 137 -5.77 -6.60 18.35
C LEU A 137 -5.71 -8.12 18.19
N TYR A 138 -4.75 -8.65 17.46
CA TYR A 138 -4.57 -10.08 17.26
C TYR A 138 -4.15 -10.80 18.55
N ASN A 139 -3.31 -10.18 19.37
CA ASN A 139 -2.92 -10.70 20.68
C ASN A 139 -4.15 -10.91 21.57
N ARG A 140 -5.10 -9.96 21.57
CA ARG A 140 -6.37 -10.07 22.30
C ARG A 140 -7.30 -11.18 21.79
N LEU A 141 -7.16 -11.59 20.55
CA LEU A 141 -7.87 -12.74 19.99
C LEU A 141 -7.21 -14.09 20.35
N GLY A 142 -6.16 -14.08 21.17
CA GLY A 142 -5.46 -15.28 21.65
C GLY A 142 -4.41 -15.83 20.68
N MET A 143 -3.99 -15.02 19.72
CA MET A 143 -2.83 -15.32 18.87
C MET A 143 -1.54 -15.19 19.67
N ALA A 144 -0.42 -15.65 19.11
CA ALA A 144 0.90 -15.42 19.70
C ALA A 144 1.17 -13.93 19.86
N GLU A 145 1.85 -13.55 20.95
CA GLU A 145 2.18 -12.15 21.21
C GLU A 145 3.27 -11.66 20.27
N TYR A 146 2.90 -10.74 19.37
CA TYR A 146 3.82 -10.04 18.49
C TYR A 146 3.87 -8.56 18.87
N GLU A 147 5.03 -7.92 18.70
CA GLU A 147 5.19 -6.50 18.99
C GLU A 147 4.51 -5.61 17.95
N ALA A 148 4.56 -6.00 16.71
CA ALA A 148 3.96 -5.27 15.60
C ALA A 148 3.52 -6.24 14.50
N MET A 149 2.58 -5.82 13.65
CA MET A 149 2.05 -6.64 12.57
C MET A 149 1.71 -5.77 11.36
N GLU A 150 2.02 -6.24 10.16
CA GLU A 150 1.52 -5.69 8.91
C GLU A 150 0.47 -6.64 8.34
N VAL A 151 -0.65 -6.09 7.89
CA VAL A 151 -1.75 -6.90 7.35
C VAL A 151 -2.10 -6.49 5.93
N PHE A 152 -2.60 -7.46 5.18
CA PHE A 152 -2.87 -7.32 3.77
C PHE A 152 -4.21 -7.95 3.40
N THR A 153 -4.87 -7.34 2.44
CA THR A 153 -6.04 -7.90 1.77
C THR A 153 -5.63 -8.40 0.39
N ARG A 154 -6.10 -9.56 -0.02
CA ARG A 154 -5.82 -10.10 -1.34
C ARG A 154 -6.73 -9.44 -2.38
N TYR A 155 -6.16 -8.87 -3.41
CA TYR A 155 -6.91 -8.45 -4.58
C TYR A 155 -7.29 -9.70 -5.40
N LYS A 156 -8.58 -9.89 -5.64
CA LYS A 156 -9.08 -10.94 -6.52
C LYS A 156 -9.25 -10.34 -7.91
N HIS A 157 -8.46 -10.86 -8.85
CA HIS A 157 -8.66 -10.53 -10.25
C HIS A 157 -10.00 -11.13 -10.70
N ASP A 158 -10.86 -10.31 -11.26
CA ASP A 158 -12.09 -10.78 -11.89
C ASP A 158 -11.74 -11.22 -13.32
N HIS A 159 -11.31 -12.46 -13.49
CA HIS A 159 -10.91 -13.03 -14.78
C HIS A 159 -12.09 -13.31 -15.72
N GLY A 160 -13.20 -12.59 -15.56
CA GLY A 160 -14.34 -12.66 -16.49
C GLY A 160 -15.14 -13.97 -16.45
N ASP A 161 -14.93 -14.82 -15.44
CA ASP A 161 -15.69 -16.08 -15.26
C ASP A 161 -17.08 -15.90 -14.62
N SER A 162 -17.58 -14.68 -14.57
CA SER A 162 -18.91 -14.37 -13.99
C SER A 162 -20.03 -14.46 -15.03
N LEU A 163 -19.96 -15.40 -15.99
CA LEU A 163 -21.11 -15.76 -16.85
C LEU A 163 -21.07 -17.25 -17.17
N LYS A 164 -21.44 -18.08 -16.20
CA LYS A 164 -22.11 -19.37 -16.47
C LYS A 164 -23.15 -19.63 -15.41
#